data_3fd17c4b348e77637e70972e5c0ffc52
#
_entry.id   3fd17c4b348e77637e70972e5c0ffc52
#
_cell.length_a   1.000
_cell.length_b   1.000
_cell.length_c   1.000
_cell.angle_alpha   90.00
_cell.angle_beta   90.00
_cell.angle_gamma   90.00
#
_symmetry.space_group_name_H-M   'P 1'
#
loop_
_entity.id
_entity.type
_entity.pdbx_description
1 polymer ?
#
loop_
_entity_poly.entity_id
_entity_poly.type
_entity_poly.pdbx_seq_one_letter_code
_entity_poly.pdbx_strand_id
1 'polypeptide(L)'
;MEREAMEFDVVIVGGGPAGLSAAIALKQQAPDLSVCLLEKGAEVGAHLLSGALLDPVALKELLPDRWQEAPLGVPVTDDQVHLLQSDNRALQLPNWAVPPRMHNDGCHIISLGNLCRWLAREAEALGVEIYPGFAASELIVEANRIRGVVTGDLGLDKAGNPKAEHVPGMALYGRYTLFAEGASGHLGKQLIALFTLENAAQPQRQPQHYAIGFKELWQVPAGQSHPGRVLHGSGWPLGEQRGSKSQGGFYLYHLAEDQVAVGLIVDLNYQNPWLSPFDEFQRLKHHPLIAQTLQGGERISYGARAITKGGWHSLPRMHFPGGLLIGCDAGTLDFSRIKGIHTAMKSGMLAASTVAMSLRGGDEGGRDLAEYQDALQQSWLAQELQTARNFGAALHRFGPWLGGAFNWLEQRLFPRASPFTLLDKEPDYRQLRLASRCQPIDYPKPDGRLSFDKLSSVYLANTSHDEDQPCHLKLQDERIPVTVNLPTWAEPAQRYCPAGVFEIIEAETPEAESQPRLQINAANCIHCKTCDIKDPSQNIVWTPPQGGSGPNYPNM
;
A
#
# COMPACT_ATOMS: atom_id res chain seq x y z
N MET A 1 13.53 -31.02 9.84
CA MET A 1 12.51 -31.21 10.89
C MET A 1 11.16 -31.22 10.23
N GLU A 2 10.28 -32.10 10.66
CA GLU A 2 8.88 -32.12 10.20
C GLU A 2 8.22 -30.87 10.79
N ARG A 3 7.54 -30.05 9.94
CA ARG A 3 6.84 -28.84 10.38
C ARG A 3 5.51 -29.25 11.01
N GLU A 4 5.10 -28.58 12.08
CA GLU A 4 3.75 -28.72 12.60
C GLU A 4 2.73 -28.29 11.55
N ALA A 5 1.62 -29.00 11.47
CA ALA A 5 0.55 -28.73 10.51
C ALA A 5 -0.77 -28.49 11.23
N MET A 6 -1.52 -27.50 10.76
CA MET A 6 -2.89 -27.22 11.18
C MET A 6 -3.82 -27.19 9.98
N GLU A 7 -5.06 -27.61 10.16
CA GLU A 7 -6.08 -27.63 9.10
C GLU A 7 -7.25 -26.71 9.46
N PHE A 8 -7.68 -25.92 8.49
CA PHE A 8 -8.82 -25.01 8.60
C PHE A 8 -9.71 -25.12 7.35
N ASP A 9 -10.94 -24.71 7.44
CA ASP A 9 -11.78 -24.54 6.26
C ASP A 9 -11.26 -23.38 5.41
N VAL A 10 -10.90 -22.25 6.05
CA VAL A 10 -10.39 -21.07 5.35
C VAL A 10 -9.17 -20.48 6.06
N VAL A 11 -8.10 -20.29 5.31
CA VAL A 11 -6.90 -19.56 5.73
C VAL A 11 -6.91 -18.17 5.08
N ILE A 12 -6.70 -17.12 5.87
CA ILE A 12 -6.63 -15.73 5.40
C ILE A 12 -5.24 -15.17 5.67
N VAL A 13 -4.58 -14.64 4.66
CA VAL A 13 -3.25 -14.06 4.76
C VAL A 13 -3.35 -12.53 4.74
N GLY A 14 -3.17 -11.90 5.91
CA GLY A 14 -3.15 -10.46 6.10
C GLY A 14 -4.32 -9.91 6.93
N GLY A 15 -3.99 -9.31 8.09
CA GLY A 15 -4.91 -8.68 9.05
C GLY A 15 -5.31 -7.24 8.70
N GLY A 16 -5.37 -6.91 7.40
CA GLY A 16 -5.87 -5.63 6.92
C GLY A 16 -7.40 -5.60 6.75
N PRO A 17 -7.96 -4.47 6.26
CA PRO A 17 -9.42 -4.32 6.15
C PRO A 17 -10.07 -5.38 5.25
N ALA A 18 -9.39 -5.86 4.19
CA ALA A 18 -9.92 -6.90 3.32
C ALA A 18 -10.01 -8.26 4.04
N GLY A 19 -8.91 -8.70 4.68
CA GLY A 19 -8.86 -9.99 5.38
C GLY A 19 -9.81 -10.04 6.57
N LEU A 20 -9.83 -9.00 7.40
CA LEU A 20 -10.74 -8.92 8.56
C LEU A 20 -12.21 -8.89 8.15
N SER A 21 -12.55 -8.14 7.08
CA SER A 21 -13.92 -8.13 6.57
C SER A 21 -14.32 -9.47 5.96
N ALA A 22 -13.39 -10.18 5.31
CA ALA A 22 -13.62 -11.53 4.83
C ALA A 22 -13.87 -12.51 6.01
N ALA A 23 -13.04 -12.44 7.05
CA ALA A 23 -13.17 -13.28 8.24
C ALA A 23 -14.54 -13.10 8.94
N ILE A 24 -14.93 -11.84 9.19
CA ILE A 24 -16.23 -11.50 9.79
C ILE A 24 -17.37 -12.02 8.91
N ALA A 25 -17.36 -11.70 7.61
CA ALA A 25 -18.43 -12.10 6.69
C ALA A 25 -18.55 -13.63 6.55
N LEU A 26 -17.43 -14.36 6.57
CA LEU A 26 -17.43 -15.84 6.59
C LEU A 26 -18.15 -16.36 7.82
N LYS A 27 -17.80 -15.90 9.01
CA LYS A 27 -18.38 -16.37 10.27
C LYS A 27 -19.84 -15.96 10.43
N GLN A 28 -20.24 -14.80 9.88
CA GLN A 28 -21.65 -14.40 9.85
C GLN A 28 -22.49 -15.33 8.96
N GLN A 29 -21.95 -15.75 7.81
CA GLN A 29 -22.68 -16.57 6.84
C GLN A 29 -22.56 -18.08 7.11
N ALA A 30 -21.45 -18.53 7.69
CA ALA A 30 -21.15 -19.93 7.95
C ALA A 30 -20.41 -20.06 9.31
N PRO A 31 -21.13 -19.96 10.45
CA PRO A 31 -20.53 -19.94 11.79
C PRO A 31 -19.70 -21.19 12.12
N ASP A 32 -20.04 -22.32 11.52
CA ASP A 32 -19.39 -23.61 11.78
C ASP A 32 -18.03 -23.77 11.09
N LEU A 33 -17.70 -22.92 10.11
CA LEU A 33 -16.40 -22.98 9.45
C LEU A 33 -15.27 -22.57 10.40
N SER A 34 -14.19 -23.34 10.39
CA SER A 34 -12.93 -22.97 11.03
C SER A 34 -12.19 -21.94 10.15
N VAL A 35 -11.90 -20.77 10.71
CA VAL A 35 -11.26 -19.66 9.99
C VAL A 35 -10.02 -19.21 10.74
N CYS A 36 -8.88 -19.23 10.07
CA CYS A 36 -7.60 -18.74 10.56
C CYS A 36 -7.18 -17.49 9.78
N LEU A 37 -6.67 -16.48 10.49
CA LEU A 37 -6.12 -15.26 9.91
C LEU A 37 -4.68 -15.04 10.39
N LEU A 38 -3.74 -14.94 9.44
CA LEU A 38 -2.33 -14.65 9.71
C LEU A 38 -2.05 -13.16 9.55
N GLU A 39 -1.33 -12.58 10.50
CA GLU A 39 -0.80 -11.21 10.42
C GLU A 39 0.70 -11.23 10.73
N LYS A 40 1.53 -10.68 9.82
CA LYS A 40 2.98 -10.64 9.99
C LYS A 40 3.47 -9.66 11.06
N GLY A 41 2.70 -8.61 11.34
CA GLY A 41 2.99 -7.63 12.39
C GLY A 41 2.83 -8.24 13.78
N ALA A 42 3.54 -7.69 14.78
CA ALA A 42 3.44 -8.14 16.17
C ALA A 42 2.00 -8.06 16.73
N GLU A 43 1.18 -7.19 16.17
CA GLU A 43 -0.25 -7.08 16.43
C GLU A 43 -1.01 -6.65 15.16
N VAL A 44 -2.31 -6.92 15.11
CA VAL A 44 -3.15 -6.39 14.04
C VAL A 44 -3.13 -4.86 14.07
N GLY A 45 -2.90 -4.24 12.91
CA GLY A 45 -2.84 -2.78 12.80
C GLY A 45 -1.45 -2.16 12.90
N ALA A 46 -0.44 -2.87 13.44
CA ALA A 46 0.91 -2.33 13.63
C ALA A 46 1.55 -1.81 12.34
N HIS A 47 1.40 -2.53 11.25
CA HIS A 47 1.99 -2.20 9.95
C HIS A 47 1.07 -1.35 9.05
N LEU A 48 -0.11 -0.94 9.53
CA LEU A 48 -1.09 -0.28 8.68
C LEU A 48 -0.85 1.23 8.64
N LEU A 49 -0.66 1.73 7.45
CA LEU A 49 -0.54 3.14 7.12
C LEU A 49 -1.57 3.50 6.06
N SER A 50 -2.38 4.51 6.30
CA SER A 50 -3.39 5.01 5.36
C SER A 50 -3.41 6.52 5.31
N GLY A 51 -3.88 7.09 4.18
CA GLY A 51 -4.22 8.50 4.05
C GLY A 51 -5.34 8.94 4.99
N ALA A 52 -6.02 7.95 5.62
CA ALA A 52 -6.94 8.12 6.75
C ALA A 52 -8.36 8.60 6.41
N LEU A 53 -8.81 8.61 5.17
CA LEU A 53 -10.23 8.86 4.87
C LEU A 53 -11.00 7.56 4.66
N LEU A 54 -12.01 7.34 5.48
CA LEU A 54 -12.94 6.22 5.39
C LEU A 54 -14.30 6.67 4.83
N ASP A 55 -14.72 6.04 3.73
CA ASP A 55 -16.13 5.98 3.37
C ASP A 55 -16.76 4.80 4.13
N PRO A 56 -17.74 5.02 5.01
CA PRO A 56 -18.28 3.95 5.86
C PRO A 56 -19.20 2.96 5.13
N VAL A 57 -19.39 3.07 3.82
CA VAL A 57 -20.37 2.26 3.07
C VAL A 57 -20.16 0.76 3.27
N ALA A 58 -18.94 0.25 3.14
CA ALA A 58 -18.65 -1.17 3.33
C ALA A 58 -18.75 -1.60 4.79
N LEU A 59 -18.40 -0.73 5.74
CA LEU A 59 -18.52 -0.98 7.16
C LEU A 59 -20.00 -1.09 7.59
N LYS A 60 -20.85 -0.21 7.06
CA LYS A 60 -22.31 -0.26 7.25
C LYS A 60 -22.94 -1.52 6.69
N GLU A 61 -22.43 -2.01 5.56
CA GLU A 61 -22.89 -3.25 4.94
C GLU A 61 -22.45 -4.48 5.75
N LEU A 62 -21.20 -4.47 6.27
CA LEU A 62 -20.64 -5.59 7.05
C LEU A 62 -21.26 -5.71 8.44
N LEU A 63 -21.44 -4.59 9.13
CA LEU A 63 -21.89 -4.51 10.54
C LEU A 63 -22.98 -3.44 10.69
N PRO A 64 -24.19 -3.66 10.10
CA PRO A 64 -25.24 -2.64 9.99
C PRO A 64 -25.68 -2.09 11.36
N ASP A 65 -25.73 -2.93 12.40
CA ASP A 65 -26.18 -2.54 13.73
C ASP A 65 -25.04 -1.99 14.60
N ARG A 66 -23.78 -2.18 14.22
CA ARG A 66 -22.61 -1.89 15.07
C ARG A 66 -21.55 -0.99 14.43
N TRP A 67 -21.71 -0.58 13.19
CA TRP A 67 -20.70 0.25 12.50
C TRP A 67 -20.36 1.55 13.22
N GLN A 68 -21.29 2.10 13.99
CA GLN A 68 -21.11 3.35 14.76
C GLN A 68 -20.23 3.16 16.01
N GLU A 69 -20.03 1.92 16.46
CA GLU A 69 -19.11 1.57 17.56
C GLU A 69 -17.65 1.53 17.10
N ALA A 70 -17.41 1.51 15.79
CA ALA A 70 -16.07 1.55 15.23
C ALA A 70 -15.38 2.89 15.58
N PRO A 71 -14.03 2.89 15.66
CA PRO A 71 -13.25 4.11 15.94
C PRO A 71 -13.23 5.04 14.73
N LEU A 72 -14.36 5.67 14.43
CA LEU A 72 -14.58 6.50 13.23
C LEU A 72 -13.86 7.85 13.27
N GLY A 73 -13.23 8.21 14.38
CA GLY A 73 -12.50 9.47 14.50
C GLY A 73 -13.38 10.69 14.26
N VAL A 74 -13.00 11.56 13.31
CA VAL A 74 -13.65 12.84 13.08
C VAL A 74 -14.38 12.84 11.73
N PRO A 75 -15.68 13.23 11.66
CA PRO A 75 -16.38 13.37 10.39
C PRO A 75 -15.79 14.54 9.57
N VAL A 76 -15.76 14.37 8.24
CA VAL A 76 -15.35 15.46 7.33
C VAL A 76 -16.43 16.55 7.31
N THR A 77 -16.03 17.79 7.58
CA THR A 77 -16.91 18.96 7.65
C THR A 77 -16.48 20.10 6.72
N ASP A 78 -15.21 20.14 6.33
CA ASP A 78 -14.63 21.13 5.43
C ASP A 78 -13.67 20.42 4.45
N ASP A 79 -14.08 20.31 3.19
CA ASP A 79 -13.37 19.59 2.14
C ASP A 79 -12.83 20.55 1.09
N GLN A 80 -11.50 20.65 0.98
CA GLN A 80 -10.82 21.61 0.13
C GLN A 80 -9.85 20.92 -0.84
N VAL A 81 -9.83 21.39 -2.10
CA VAL A 81 -8.87 20.96 -3.11
C VAL A 81 -8.02 22.13 -3.57
N HIS A 82 -6.70 21.97 -3.53
CA HIS A 82 -5.72 23.00 -3.87
C HIS A 82 -4.76 22.55 -4.98
N LEU A 83 -4.38 23.49 -5.83
CA LEU A 83 -3.30 23.32 -6.80
C LEU A 83 -2.13 24.20 -6.38
N LEU A 84 -1.01 23.59 -5.98
CA LEU A 84 0.22 24.31 -5.66
C LEU A 84 0.94 24.67 -6.95
N GLN A 85 0.99 25.96 -7.24
CA GLN A 85 1.56 26.49 -8.48
C GLN A 85 3.07 26.70 -8.39
N SER A 86 3.57 26.98 -7.18
CA SER A 86 4.96 27.18 -6.85
C SER A 86 5.20 26.87 -5.37
N ASP A 87 6.37 27.15 -4.85
CA ASP A 87 6.76 27.01 -3.44
C ASP A 87 5.97 27.89 -2.45
N ASN A 88 5.25 28.89 -2.95
CA ASN A 88 4.54 29.86 -2.12
C ASN A 88 3.15 30.25 -2.63
N ARG A 89 2.70 29.68 -3.74
CA ARG A 89 1.42 30.02 -4.35
C ARG A 89 0.52 28.79 -4.48
N ALA A 90 -0.67 28.88 -3.91
CA ALA A 90 -1.72 27.88 -4.03
C ALA A 90 -2.98 28.50 -4.66
N LEU A 91 -3.67 27.71 -5.46
CA LEU A 91 -5.00 28.02 -5.97
C LEU A 91 -5.98 27.03 -5.36
N GLN A 92 -6.93 27.52 -4.56
CA GLN A 92 -8.05 26.70 -4.11
C GLN A 92 -9.07 26.56 -5.25
N LEU A 93 -9.42 25.33 -5.57
CA LEU A 93 -10.48 25.06 -6.54
C LEU A 93 -11.85 25.26 -5.89
N PRO A 94 -12.77 25.98 -6.55
CA PRO A 94 -14.14 26.05 -6.07
C PRO A 94 -14.80 24.66 -6.21
N ASN A 95 -15.70 24.30 -5.30
CA ASN A 95 -16.31 22.96 -5.24
C ASN A 95 -16.90 22.47 -6.58
N TRP A 96 -17.48 23.38 -7.38
CA TRP A 96 -18.03 23.03 -8.68
C TRP A 96 -16.97 22.60 -9.72
N ALA A 97 -15.70 22.98 -9.53
CA ALA A 97 -14.58 22.63 -10.41
C ALA A 97 -13.85 21.34 -9.96
N VAL A 98 -14.13 20.85 -8.77
CA VAL A 98 -13.61 19.58 -8.28
C VAL A 98 -14.35 18.43 -8.99
N PRO A 99 -13.64 17.38 -9.48
CA PRO A 99 -14.30 16.19 -10.01
C PRO A 99 -15.24 15.58 -8.97
N PRO A 100 -16.48 15.23 -9.32
CA PRO A 100 -17.50 14.82 -8.34
C PRO A 100 -17.08 13.67 -7.42
N ARG A 101 -16.27 12.75 -7.89
CA ARG A 101 -15.81 11.60 -7.11
C ARG A 101 -14.75 11.94 -6.07
N MET A 102 -14.09 13.08 -6.16
CA MET A 102 -13.07 13.51 -5.20
C MET A 102 -13.65 14.09 -3.90
N HIS A 103 -14.96 14.42 -3.88
CA HIS A 103 -15.62 14.93 -2.67
C HIS A 103 -15.64 13.89 -1.55
N ASN A 104 -15.58 14.38 -0.31
CA ASN A 104 -15.46 13.59 0.91
C ASN A 104 -16.68 13.67 1.83
N ASP A 105 -17.83 14.06 1.29
CA ASP A 105 -19.09 14.14 2.04
C ASP A 105 -19.44 12.79 2.69
N GLY A 106 -19.74 12.80 3.99
CA GLY A 106 -20.08 11.61 4.74
C GLY A 106 -18.90 10.68 5.08
N CYS A 107 -17.67 11.04 4.72
CA CYS A 107 -16.46 10.33 5.10
C CYS A 107 -15.98 10.73 6.49
N HIS A 108 -15.09 9.91 7.05
CA HIS A 108 -14.48 10.12 8.36
C HIS A 108 -12.96 10.11 8.25
N ILE A 109 -12.29 10.96 9.02
CA ILE A 109 -10.84 10.91 9.21
C ILE A 109 -10.56 9.92 10.33
N ILE A 110 -9.85 8.83 10.04
CA ILE A 110 -9.64 7.72 10.96
C ILE A 110 -8.14 7.35 11.10
N SER A 111 -7.83 6.53 12.11
CA SER A 111 -6.65 5.65 12.09
C SER A 111 -7.05 4.28 11.54
N LEU A 112 -6.42 3.86 10.44
CA LEU A 112 -6.69 2.54 9.87
C LEU A 112 -6.23 1.41 10.80
N GLY A 113 -5.12 1.62 11.52
CA GLY A 113 -4.64 0.67 12.53
C GLY A 113 -5.67 0.43 13.62
N ASN A 114 -6.28 1.51 14.16
CA ASN A 114 -7.31 1.41 15.18
C ASN A 114 -8.59 0.73 14.65
N LEU A 115 -8.99 1.05 13.42
CA LEU A 115 -10.13 0.38 12.79
C LEU A 115 -9.88 -1.12 12.66
N CYS A 116 -8.70 -1.53 12.21
CA CYS A 116 -8.39 -2.96 12.06
C CYS A 116 -8.26 -3.68 13.40
N ARG A 117 -7.73 -3.04 14.45
CA ARG A 117 -7.75 -3.60 15.82
C ARG A 117 -9.18 -3.83 16.31
N TRP A 118 -10.09 -2.90 16.01
CA TRP A 118 -11.50 -3.06 16.34
C TRP A 118 -12.14 -4.20 15.54
N LEU A 119 -11.94 -4.25 14.22
CA LEU A 119 -12.43 -5.34 13.36
C LEU A 119 -11.87 -6.72 13.78
N ALA A 120 -10.62 -6.78 14.25
CA ALA A 120 -10.04 -8.02 14.76
C ALA A 120 -10.80 -8.54 15.97
N ARG A 121 -11.13 -7.67 16.94
CA ARG A 121 -11.98 -8.05 18.09
C ARG A 121 -13.37 -8.53 17.68
N GLU A 122 -13.96 -7.90 16.65
CA GLU A 122 -15.24 -8.37 16.11
C GLU A 122 -15.11 -9.77 15.47
N ALA A 123 -14.01 -10.02 14.74
CA ALA A 123 -13.74 -11.32 14.15
C ALA A 123 -13.48 -12.41 15.21
N GLU A 124 -12.68 -12.11 16.24
CA GLU A 124 -12.40 -13.02 17.36
C GLU A 124 -13.68 -13.35 18.14
N ALA A 125 -14.56 -12.36 18.37
CA ALA A 125 -15.86 -12.58 19.03
C ALA A 125 -16.78 -13.54 18.25
N LEU A 126 -16.58 -13.66 16.94
CA LEU A 126 -17.27 -14.61 16.07
C LEU A 126 -16.55 -15.97 15.98
N GLY A 127 -15.41 -16.14 16.65
CA GLY A 127 -14.64 -17.38 16.65
C GLY A 127 -13.64 -17.50 15.49
N VAL A 128 -13.11 -16.40 14.98
CA VAL A 128 -11.94 -16.41 14.08
C VAL A 128 -10.68 -16.56 14.91
N GLU A 129 -9.79 -17.44 14.51
CA GLU A 129 -8.46 -17.57 15.11
C GLU A 129 -7.48 -16.61 14.43
N ILE A 130 -7.02 -15.58 15.15
CA ILE A 130 -6.08 -14.58 14.63
C ILE A 130 -4.70 -14.83 15.20
N TYR A 131 -3.69 -14.95 14.32
CA TYR A 131 -2.30 -15.22 14.66
C TYR A 131 -1.41 -14.02 14.27
N PRO A 132 -1.25 -13.01 15.13
CA PRO A 132 -0.27 -11.94 14.92
C PRO A 132 1.15 -12.45 15.15
N GLY A 133 2.14 -11.87 14.46
CA GLY A 133 3.52 -12.32 14.49
C GLY A 133 3.81 -13.53 13.60
N PHE A 134 2.86 -14.02 12.82
CA PHE A 134 3.05 -15.12 11.89
C PHE A 134 2.99 -14.64 10.44
N ALA A 135 4.17 -14.55 9.80
CA ALA A 135 4.28 -14.14 8.41
C ALA A 135 4.15 -15.35 7.48
N ALA A 136 3.13 -15.37 6.62
CA ALA A 136 3.06 -16.35 5.53
C ALA A 136 4.24 -16.11 4.56
N SER A 137 5.09 -17.11 4.37
CA SER A 137 6.34 -17.02 3.59
C SER A 137 6.34 -17.85 2.33
N GLU A 138 5.64 -18.99 2.31
CA GLU A 138 5.62 -19.93 1.20
C GLU A 138 4.19 -20.40 0.90
N LEU A 139 3.94 -20.74 -0.37
CA LEU A 139 2.68 -21.35 -0.83
C LEU A 139 2.76 -22.87 -0.67
N ILE A 140 1.70 -23.51 -0.19
CA ILE A 140 1.52 -24.95 -0.30
C ILE A 140 0.73 -25.23 -1.57
N VAL A 141 1.40 -25.83 -2.56
CA VAL A 141 0.83 -26.12 -3.88
C VAL A 141 0.81 -27.63 -4.10
N GLU A 142 -0.38 -28.21 -4.32
CA GLU A 142 -0.57 -29.63 -4.62
C GLU A 142 -1.47 -29.78 -5.83
N ALA A 143 -1.07 -30.62 -6.78
CA ALA A 143 -1.84 -30.88 -7.99
C ALA A 143 -2.34 -29.60 -8.71
N ASN A 144 -1.46 -28.58 -8.82
CA ASN A 144 -1.75 -27.27 -9.44
C ASN A 144 -2.88 -26.49 -8.76
N ARG A 145 -3.06 -26.65 -7.47
CA ARG A 145 -4.00 -25.90 -6.63
C ARG A 145 -3.33 -25.44 -5.33
N ILE A 146 -3.79 -24.35 -4.78
CA ILE A 146 -3.37 -23.89 -3.46
C ILE A 146 -4.07 -24.73 -2.39
N ARG A 147 -3.28 -25.18 -1.40
CA ARG A 147 -3.74 -25.95 -0.25
C ARG A 147 -3.51 -25.21 1.07
N GLY A 148 -2.85 -24.08 1.01
CA GLY A 148 -2.52 -23.29 2.20
C GLY A 148 -1.23 -22.53 2.05
N VAL A 149 -0.63 -22.19 3.20
CA VAL A 149 0.63 -21.47 3.29
C VAL A 149 1.51 -22.03 4.40
N VAL A 150 2.82 -21.77 4.29
CA VAL A 150 3.78 -22.03 5.37
C VAL A 150 4.18 -20.69 5.97
N THR A 151 4.26 -20.61 7.30
CA THR A 151 4.80 -19.43 7.98
C THR A 151 6.33 -19.45 7.97
N GLY A 152 6.95 -18.27 8.09
CA GLY A 152 8.41 -18.18 8.18
C GLY A 152 8.95 -18.78 9.48
N ASP A 153 10.16 -19.32 9.41
CA ASP A 153 10.89 -19.78 10.60
C ASP A 153 11.24 -18.58 11.48
N LEU A 154 11.30 -18.80 12.80
CA LEU A 154 11.75 -17.83 13.80
C LEU A 154 13.12 -18.26 14.33
N GLY A 155 13.97 -17.29 14.73
CA GLY A 155 15.26 -17.58 15.35
C GLY A 155 16.29 -18.16 14.39
N LEU A 156 16.39 -17.62 13.16
CA LEU A 156 17.50 -17.88 12.24
C LEU A 156 18.55 -16.77 12.35
N ASP A 157 19.85 -17.13 12.23
CA ASP A 157 20.94 -16.16 12.11
C ASP A 157 21.01 -15.53 10.69
N LYS A 158 21.93 -14.56 10.47
CA LYS A 158 22.15 -13.91 9.16
C LYS A 158 22.44 -14.89 8.02
N ALA A 159 23.07 -16.02 8.31
CA ALA A 159 23.41 -17.05 7.33
C ALA A 159 22.25 -18.05 7.09
N GLY A 160 21.15 -17.94 7.85
CA GLY A 160 20.01 -18.85 7.79
C GLY A 160 20.17 -20.10 8.64
N ASN A 161 21.17 -20.15 9.56
CA ASN A 161 21.31 -21.27 10.49
C ASN A 161 20.40 -21.10 11.70
N PRO A 162 19.85 -22.19 12.25
CA PRO A 162 19.01 -22.13 13.44
C PRO A 162 19.81 -21.67 14.67
N LYS A 163 19.29 -20.69 15.39
CA LYS A 163 19.74 -20.28 16.73
C LYS A 163 19.18 -21.21 17.81
N ALA A 164 19.55 -20.99 19.07
CA ALA A 164 19.07 -21.79 20.20
C ALA A 164 17.55 -21.72 20.40
N GLU A 165 16.96 -20.57 20.08
CA GLU A 165 15.52 -20.28 20.15
C GLU A 165 14.77 -20.52 18.82
N HIS A 166 15.37 -21.26 17.90
CA HIS A 166 14.76 -21.54 16.59
C HIS A 166 13.43 -22.28 16.73
N VAL A 167 12.41 -21.73 16.09
CA VAL A 167 11.09 -22.35 15.95
C VAL A 167 10.79 -22.50 14.45
N PRO A 168 10.64 -23.73 13.94
CA PRO A 168 10.25 -23.94 12.55
C PRO A 168 8.88 -23.33 12.25
N GLY A 169 8.72 -22.79 11.06
CA GLY A 169 7.43 -22.33 10.60
C GLY A 169 6.41 -23.46 10.49
N MET A 170 5.13 -23.12 10.62
CA MET A 170 4.02 -24.06 10.60
C MET A 170 3.40 -24.15 9.19
N ALA A 171 2.90 -25.32 8.84
CA ALA A 171 2.10 -25.52 7.62
C ALA A 171 0.60 -25.34 7.96
N LEU A 172 -0.05 -24.37 7.33
CA LEU A 172 -1.46 -24.08 7.55
C LEU A 172 -2.23 -24.48 6.26
N TYR A 173 -2.96 -25.58 6.37
CA TYR A 173 -3.77 -26.09 5.28
C TYR A 173 -5.16 -25.49 5.32
N GLY A 174 -5.70 -25.13 4.14
CA GLY A 174 -7.04 -24.62 3.99
C GLY A 174 -7.76 -25.28 2.83
N ARG A 175 -9.07 -25.46 2.96
CA ARG A 175 -9.93 -25.81 1.81
C ARG A 175 -9.89 -24.69 0.79
N TYR A 176 -9.84 -23.43 1.27
CA TYR A 176 -9.56 -22.22 0.49
C TYR A 176 -8.62 -21.28 1.24
N THR A 177 -7.80 -20.53 0.46
CA THR A 177 -6.90 -19.51 1.01
C THR A 177 -7.21 -18.14 0.39
N LEU A 178 -7.41 -17.12 1.23
CA LEU A 178 -7.64 -15.74 0.80
C LEU A 178 -6.39 -14.91 1.02
N PHE A 179 -5.87 -14.28 -0.04
CA PHE A 179 -4.65 -13.48 0.01
C PHE A 179 -5.00 -11.99 0.07
N ALA A 180 -4.64 -11.34 1.17
CA ALA A 180 -4.95 -9.96 1.52
C ALA A 180 -3.69 -9.17 1.95
N GLU A 181 -2.53 -9.45 1.32
CA GLU A 181 -1.22 -8.94 1.73
C GLU A 181 -1.02 -7.42 1.46
N GLY A 182 -1.99 -6.79 0.81
CA GLY A 182 -1.91 -5.38 0.42
C GLY A 182 -1.09 -5.15 -0.84
N ALA A 183 -0.66 -3.91 -1.08
CA ALA A 183 0.07 -3.56 -2.30
C ALA A 183 1.35 -4.37 -2.46
N SER A 184 1.55 -4.96 -3.63
CA SER A 184 2.68 -5.84 -3.98
C SER A 184 2.86 -6.96 -2.95
N GLY A 185 1.83 -7.80 -2.77
CA GLY A 185 1.85 -8.97 -1.89
C GLY A 185 2.99 -9.92 -2.27
N HIS A 186 3.70 -10.46 -1.26
CA HIS A 186 4.81 -11.38 -1.53
C HIS A 186 4.33 -12.67 -2.20
N LEU A 187 3.30 -13.29 -1.62
CA LEU A 187 2.67 -14.49 -2.19
C LEU A 187 1.74 -14.13 -3.36
N GLY A 188 1.06 -12.98 -3.30
CA GLY A 188 0.21 -12.49 -4.38
C GLY A 188 0.94 -12.38 -5.72
N LYS A 189 2.18 -11.89 -5.74
CA LYS A 189 3.02 -11.86 -6.96
C LYS A 189 3.34 -13.26 -7.48
N GLN A 190 3.65 -14.19 -6.59
CA GLN A 190 3.93 -15.58 -6.96
C GLN A 190 2.68 -16.24 -7.56
N LEU A 191 1.49 -16.00 -6.98
CA LEU A 191 0.22 -16.51 -7.49
C LEU A 191 -0.12 -15.94 -8.86
N ILE A 192 0.09 -14.63 -9.05
CA ILE A 192 -0.13 -13.96 -10.34
C ILE A 192 0.74 -14.60 -11.43
N ALA A 193 2.00 -14.90 -11.13
CA ALA A 193 2.92 -15.57 -12.04
C ALA A 193 2.56 -17.04 -12.25
N LEU A 194 2.32 -17.80 -11.16
CA LEU A 194 2.05 -19.24 -11.19
C LEU A 194 0.82 -19.58 -12.02
N PHE A 195 -0.27 -18.84 -11.82
CA PHE A 195 -1.54 -19.07 -12.51
C PHE A 195 -1.77 -18.14 -13.72
N THR A 196 -0.74 -17.37 -14.13
CA THR A 196 -0.82 -16.41 -15.26
C THR A 196 -2.06 -15.50 -15.18
N LEU A 197 -2.38 -15.03 -13.95
CA LEU A 197 -3.62 -14.31 -13.65
C LEU A 197 -3.74 -13.00 -14.41
N GLU A 198 -2.62 -12.46 -14.82
CA GLU A 198 -2.59 -11.25 -15.62
C GLU A 198 -3.16 -11.44 -17.01
N ASN A 199 -2.86 -12.53 -17.69
CA ASN A 199 -3.23 -12.75 -19.09
C ASN A 199 -4.70 -13.10 -19.28
N ALA A 200 -5.38 -13.54 -18.22
CA ALA A 200 -6.74 -14.06 -18.26
C ALA A 200 -7.83 -13.05 -17.89
N ALA A 201 -7.45 -11.83 -17.43
CA ALA A 201 -8.40 -10.96 -16.76
C ALA A 201 -9.31 -10.14 -17.70
N GLN A 202 -8.77 -9.47 -18.70
CA GLN A 202 -9.55 -8.54 -19.55
C GLN A 202 -8.91 -8.31 -20.93
N PRO A 203 -9.73 -8.04 -21.99
CA PRO A 203 -9.21 -7.75 -23.32
C PRO A 203 -8.38 -6.46 -23.42
N GLN A 204 -8.70 -5.47 -22.60
CA GLN A 204 -8.00 -4.18 -22.51
C GLN A 204 -7.34 -4.07 -21.16
N ARG A 205 -6.03 -4.26 -21.14
CA ARG A 205 -5.27 -4.33 -19.91
C ARG A 205 -4.07 -3.41 -19.89
N GLN A 206 -3.71 -2.98 -18.68
CA GLN A 206 -2.47 -2.29 -18.33
C GLN A 206 -1.81 -2.97 -17.13
N PRO A 207 -0.48 -2.81 -16.94
CA PRO A 207 0.18 -3.27 -15.72
C PRO A 207 -0.39 -2.59 -14.49
N GLN A 208 -0.17 -3.18 -13.30
CA GLN A 208 -0.46 -2.48 -12.07
C GLN A 208 0.47 -1.28 -11.94
N HIS A 209 -0.10 -0.13 -11.59
CA HIS A 209 0.62 1.09 -11.27
C HIS A 209 0.61 1.33 -9.78
N TYR A 210 1.69 1.95 -9.30
CA TYR A 210 1.88 2.19 -7.88
C TYR A 210 2.28 3.63 -7.63
N ALA A 211 2.04 4.05 -6.40
CA ALA A 211 2.60 5.25 -5.82
C ALA A 211 3.22 4.92 -4.47
N ILE A 212 4.15 5.75 -4.00
CA ILE A 212 4.55 5.75 -2.59
C ILE A 212 3.84 6.88 -1.87
N GLY A 213 3.16 6.54 -0.77
CA GLY A 213 2.54 7.49 0.13
C GLY A 213 3.36 7.67 1.39
N PHE A 214 3.68 8.91 1.72
CA PHE A 214 4.28 9.33 2.98
C PHE A 214 3.20 9.88 3.90
N LYS A 215 3.35 9.65 5.19
CA LYS A 215 2.51 10.23 6.23
C LYS A 215 3.35 10.60 7.44
N GLU A 216 3.12 11.79 7.96
CA GLU A 216 3.52 12.19 9.30
C GLU A 216 2.28 12.59 10.11
N LEU A 217 2.27 12.22 11.38
CA LEU A 217 1.32 12.69 12.36
C LEU A 217 2.01 13.73 13.24
N TRP A 218 1.35 14.87 13.40
CA TRP A 218 1.87 16.01 14.17
C TRP A 218 0.91 16.39 15.28
N GLN A 219 1.45 16.70 16.46
CA GLN A 219 0.76 17.43 17.51
C GLN A 219 1.03 18.92 17.29
N VAL A 220 0.00 19.69 16.99
CA VAL A 220 0.13 21.13 16.71
C VAL A 220 -0.32 21.96 17.91
N PRO A 221 0.11 23.23 18.03
CA PRO A 221 -0.37 24.12 19.09
C PRO A 221 -1.90 24.26 19.07
N ALA A 222 -2.49 24.41 20.25
CA ALA A 222 -3.92 24.55 20.41
C ALA A 222 -4.49 25.67 19.53
N GLY A 223 -5.57 25.38 18.81
CA GLY A 223 -6.23 26.32 17.90
C GLY A 223 -5.64 26.38 16.48
N GLN A 224 -4.59 25.64 16.16
CA GLN A 224 -4.09 25.50 14.80
C GLN A 224 -4.76 24.32 14.05
N SER A 225 -5.30 23.36 14.78
CA SER A 225 -6.12 22.30 14.20
C SER A 225 -7.57 22.77 14.04
N HIS A 226 -8.21 22.26 13.00
CA HIS A 226 -9.65 22.47 12.72
C HIS A 226 -10.28 21.11 12.45
N PRO A 227 -10.64 20.34 13.47
CA PRO A 227 -11.10 18.96 13.33
C PRO A 227 -12.20 18.80 12.27
N GLY A 228 -12.01 17.84 11.36
CA GLY A 228 -12.90 17.62 10.22
C GLY A 228 -12.53 18.36 8.94
N ARG A 229 -11.52 19.24 8.97
CA ARG A 229 -10.99 19.86 7.75
C ARG A 229 -10.08 18.91 7.01
N VAL A 230 -10.30 18.79 5.71
CA VAL A 230 -9.54 17.96 4.76
C VAL A 230 -9.03 18.85 3.63
N LEU A 231 -7.73 18.89 3.43
CA LEU A 231 -7.11 19.52 2.27
C LEU A 231 -6.48 18.44 1.42
N HIS A 232 -6.86 18.39 0.15
CA HIS A 232 -6.20 17.62 -0.90
C HIS A 232 -5.57 18.54 -1.91
N GLY A 233 -4.56 18.07 -2.61
CA GLY A 233 -4.03 18.84 -3.73
C GLY A 233 -2.97 18.13 -4.52
N SER A 234 -2.48 18.85 -5.55
CA SER A 234 -1.41 18.40 -6.44
C SER A 234 -0.57 19.61 -6.90
N GLY A 235 0.48 19.35 -7.68
CA GLY A 235 1.37 20.38 -8.20
C GLY A 235 2.71 20.38 -7.47
N TRP A 236 3.23 21.56 -7.14
CA TRP A 236 4.49 21.68 -6.44
C TRP A 236 4.54 20.82 -5.16
N PRO A 237 5.67 20.18 -4.79
CA PRO A 237 6.99 20.24 -5.43
C PRO A 237 7.14 19.32 -6.65
N LEU A 238 6.16 18.43 -6.88
CA LEU A 238 6.18 17.52 -8.04
C LEU A 238 5.89 18.30 -9.34
N GLY A 239 6.55 17.88 -10.44
CA GLY A 239 6.36 18.53 -11.74
C GLY A 239 7.14 19.82 -11.96
N GLU A 240 7.90 20.34 -10.97
CA GLU A 240 8.70 21.56 -11.08
C GLU A 240 9.84 21.44 -12.09
N GLN A 241 10.33 20.24 -12.31
CA GLN A 241 11.45 19.99 -13.20
C GLN A 241 11.01 19.94 -14.67
N ARG A 242 11.56 20.81 -15.51
CA ARG A 242 11.33 20.80 -16.95
C ARG A 242 11.66 19.41 -17.52
N GLY A 243 10.65 18.75 -18.09
CA GLY A 243 10.76 17.42 -18.69
C GLY A 243 10.67 16.25 -17.71
N SER A 244 10.47 16.48 -16.42
CA SER A 244 10.10 15.43 -15.46
C SER A 244 8.59 15.25 -15.44
N LYS A 245 8.15 14.01 -15.63
CA LYS A 245 6.74 13.64 -15.48
C LYS A 245 6.48 13.07 -14.08
N SER A 246 7.01 13.72 -13.02
CA SER A 246 6.66 13.34 -11.66
C SER A 246 5.27 13.84 -11.34
N GLN A 247 4.41 12.96 -10.88
CA GLN A 247 3.03 13.24 -10.50
C GLN A 247 2.74 12.71 -9.11
N GLY A 248 1.64 13.16 -8.54
CA GLY A 248 1.20 12.76 -7.22
C GLY A 248 0.27 13.81 -6.63
N GLY A 249 0.09 13.73 -5.33
CA GLY A 249 -0.75 14.66 -4.59
C GLY A 249 -0.33 14.74 -3.13
N PHE A 250 -0.81 15.76 -2.46
CA PHE A 250 -0.63 15.93 -1.02
C PHE A 250 -1.96 15.93 -0.30
N TYR A 251 -1.90 15.73 0.99
CA TYR A 251 -3.02 15.91 1.88
C TYR A 251 -2.60 16.53 3.22
N LEU A 252 -3.54 17.23 3.85
CA LEU A 252 -3.45 17.71 5.22
C LEU A 252 -4.80 17.54 5.88
N TYR A 253 -4.88 16.67 6.89
CA TYR A 253 -6.11 16.33 7.59
C TYR A 253 -6.03 16.76 9.04
N HIS A 254 -7.08 17.43 9.50
CA HIS A 254 -7.18 17.88 10.88
C HIS A 254 -8.02 16.90 11.69
N LEU A 255 -7.33 16.22 12.61
CA LEU A 255 -7.91 15.24 13.53
C LEU A 255 -8.38 15.92 14.83
N ALA A 256 -8.90 15.12 15.75
CA ALA A 256 -9.17 15.57 17.12
C ALA A 256 -7.86 15.84 17.89
N GLU A 257 -7.97 16.43 19.08
CA GLU A 257 -6.88 16.62 20.05
C GLU A 257 -5.67 17.39 19.49
N ASP A 258 -5.93 18.41 18.67
CA ASP A 258 -4.91 19.22 18.01
C ASP A 258 -3.89 18.38 17.21
N GLN A 259 -4.31 17.27 16.66
CA GLN A 259 -3.49 16.46 15.76
C GLN A 259 -3.79 16.77 14.30
N VAL A 260 -2.74 16.70 13.48
CA VAL A 260 -2.87 16.81 12.03
C VAL A 260 -2.04 15.73 11.35
N ALA A 261 -2.60 15.16 10.28
CA ALA A 261 -1.88 14.22 9.40
C ALA A 261 -1.51 14.93 8.11
N VAL A 262 -0.23 14.99 7.80
CA VAL A 262 0.28 15.53 6.53
C VAL A 262 0.95 14.43 5.73
N GLY A 263 0.74 14.44 4.41
CA GLY A 263 1.38 13.46 3.54
C GLY A 263 1.55 13.90 2.11
N LEU A 264 2.43 13.18 1.42
CA LEU A 264 2.67 13.28 -0.01
C LEU A 264 2.58 11.89 -0.64
N ILE A 265 1.87 11.81 -1.75
CA ILE A 265 1.83 10.63 -2.61
C ILE A 265 2.66 10.95 -3.85
N VAL A 266 3.64 10.11 -4.18
CA VAL A 266 4.46 10.24 -5.38
C VAL A 266 4.25 9.01 -6.26
N ASP A 267 3.80 9.23 -7.49
CA ASP A 267 3.61 8.17 -8.47
C ASP A 267 4.95 7.54 -8.83
N LEU A 268 5.06 6.20 -8.82
CA LEU A 268 6.31 5.50 -9.08
C LEU A 268 6.69 5.42 -10.58
N ASN A 269 5.87 6.02 -11.46
CA ASN A 269 6.19 6.17 -12.88
C ASN A 269 7.07 7.40 -13.20
N TYR A 270 7.60 8.12 -12.21
CA TYR A 270 8.49 9.25 -12.45
C TYR A 270 9.75 8.82 -13.20
N GLN A 271 10.31 9.76 -14.00
CA GLN A 271 11.35 9.46 -14.99
C GLN A 271 12.77 9.83 -14.54
N ASN A 272 12.92 10.78 -13.61
CA ASN A 272 14.22 11.25 -13.17
C ASN A 272 14.78 10.35 -12.05
N PRO A 273 15.87 9.60 -12.26
CA PRO A 273 16.47 8.74 -11.23
C PRO A 273 17.07 9.51 -10.04
N TRP A 274 17.26 10.82 -10.19
CA TRP A 274 17.75 11.69 -9.12
C TRP A 274 16.64 12.19 -8.18
N LEU A 275 15.37 11.91 -8.50
CA LEU A 275 14.27 12.28 -7.64
C LEU A 275 14.26 11.44 -6.36
N SER A 276 14.16 12.10 -5.23
CA SER A 276 13.97 11.51 -3.90
C SER A 276 12.53 11.82 -3.43
N PRO A 277 11.61 10.86 -3.46
CA PRO A 277 10.25 11.08 -2.97
C PRO A 277 10.20 11.56 -1.52
N PHE A 278 11.13 11.10 -0.68
CA PHE A 278 11.24 11.55 0.71
C PHE A 278 11.57 13.05 0.79
N ASP A 279 12.58 13.51 0.04
CA ASP A 279 13.00 14.91 0.08
C ASP A 279 11.94 15.83 -0.55
N GLU A 280 11.19 15.37 -1.56
CA GLU A 280 10.04 16.10 -2.08
C GLU A 280 8.95 16.26 -0.99
N PHE A 281 8.73 15.25 -0.16
CA PHE A 281 7.83 15.36 0.99
C PHE A 281 8.35 16.37 2.04
N GLN A 282 9.66 16.38 2.30
CA GLN A 282 10.25 17.39 3.21
C GLN A 282 10.09 18.81 2.66
N ARG A 283 10.29 19.02 1.34
CA ARG A 283 10.06 20.32 0.68
C ARG A 283 8.61 20.78 0.77
N LEU A 284 7.66 19.88 0.54
CA LEU A 284 6.23 20.19 0.62
C LEU A 284 5.83 20.87 1.92
N LYS A 285 6.40 20.45 3.04
CA LYS A 285 6.05 20.99 4.37
C LYS A 285 6.43 22.47 4.56
N HIS A 286 7.36 22.99 3.75
CA HIS A 286 7.72 24.40 3.75
C HIS A 286 6.75 25.30 2.96
N HIS A 287 5.82 24.72 2.19
CA HIS A 287 4.80 25.51 1.52
C HIS A 287 3.91 26.23 2.53
N PRO A 288 3.66 27.56 2.40
CA PRO A 288 2.91 28.35 3.41
C PRO A 288 1.56 27.76 3.81
N LEU A 289 0.83 27.17 2.86
CA LEU A 289 -0.46 26.50 3.13
C LEU A 289 -0.35 25.38 4.18
N ILE A 290 0.79 24.70 4.25
CA ILE A 290 1.04 23.57 5.15
C ILE A 290 1.84 24.05 6.36
N ALA A 291 2.90 24.82 6.14
CA ALA A 291 3.82 25.30 7.17
C ALA A 291 3.08 26.04 8.30
N GLN A 292 2.09 26.89 7.96
CA GLN A 292 1.31 27.63 8.95
C GLN A 292 0.56 26.73 9.95
N THR A 293 0.16 25.54 9.53
CA THR A 293 -0.50 24.55 10.42
C THR A 293 0.52 23.78 11.26
N LEU A 294 1.70 23.48 10.72
CA LEU A 294 2.72 22.67 11.40
C LEU A 294 3.66 23.49 12.28
N GLN A 295 3.73 24.81 12.09
CA GLN A 295 4.68 25.66 12.79
C GLN A 295 4.46 25.64 14.30
N GLY A 296 5.54 25.33 15.05
CA GLY A 296 5.49 25.19 16.50
C GLY A 296 4.92 23.85 16.99
N GLY A 297 4.53 22.98 16.07
CA GLY A 297 4.11 21.62 16.38
C GLY A 297 5.27 20.64 16.52
N GLU A 298 4.96 19.45 16.99
CA GLU A 298 5.88 18.33 17.17
C GLU A 298 5.44 17.15 16.31
N ARG A 299 6.39 16.56 15.58
CA ARG A 299 6.17 15.35 14.79
C ARG A 299 6.18 14.11 15.68
N ILE A 300 5.08 13.38 15.75
CA ILE A 300 4.90 12.24 16.66
C ILE A 300 4.99 10.87 15.97
N SER A 301 4.76 10.80 14.66
CA SER A 301 4.92 9.55 13.90
C SER A 301 5.26 9.82 12.45
N TYR A 302 5.91 8.85 11.80
CA TYR A 302 6.28 8.86 10.39
C TYR A 302 6.11 7.48 9.78
N GLY A 303 5.66 7.42 8.55
CA GLY A 303 5.62 6.18 7.78
C GLY A 303 5.54 6.41 6.28
N ALA A 304 5.85 5.35 5.54
CA ALA A 304 5.65 5.34 4.09
C ALA A 304 5.22 3.95 3.63
N ARG A 305 4.37 3.90 2.59
CA ARG A 305 3.88 2.64 2.03
C ARG A 305 3.53 2.78 0.56
N ALA A 306 3.79 1.71 -0.20
CA ALA A 306 3.31 1.62 -1.57
C ALA A 306 1.78 1.47 -1.61
N ILE A 307 1.18 2.10 -2.61
CA ILE A 307 -0.25 2.15 -2.86
C ILE A 307 -0.50 1.69 -4.30
N THR A 308 -1.44 0.78 -4.51
CA THR A 308 -1.90 0.42 -5.87
C THR A 308 -2.76 1.53 -6.44
N LYS A 309 -2.61 1.83 -7.74
CA LYS A 309 -3.38 2.89 -8.40
C LYS A 309 -3.82 2.57 -9.84
N GLY A 310 -3.57 1.35 -10.29
CA GLY A 310 -3.90 0.93 -11.66
C GLY A 310 -5.40 0.84 -11.94
N GLY A 311 -6.21 0.60 -10.92
CA GLY A 311 -7.66 0.55 -11.02
C GLY A 311 -8.18 -0.62 -11.88
N TRP A 312 -9.36 -0.43 -12.50
CA TRP A 312 -10.10 -1.48 -13.20
C TRP A 312 -9.27 -2.27 -14.22
N HIS A 313 -8.49 -1.60 -15.06
CA HIS A 313 -7.72 -2.26 -16.12
C HIS A 313 -6.44 -2.96 -15.65
N SER A 314 -6.09 -2.83 -14.38
CA SER A 314 -4.93 -3.49 -13.75
C SER A 314 -5.32 -4.65 -12.85
N LEU A 315 -6.63 -4.91 -12.64
CA LEU A 315 -7.07 -6.04 -11.85
C LEU A 315 -6.66 -7.36 -12.54
N PRO A 316 -5.94 -8.27 -11.87
CA PRO A 316 -5.72 -9.62 -12.35
C PRO A 316 -7.03 -10.42 -12.32
N ARG A 317 -7.04 -11.63 -12.87
CA ARG A 317 -8.04 -12.61 -12.50
C ARG A 317 -7.87 -12.90 -11.00
N MET A 318 -8.90 -12.66 -10.21
CA MET A 318 -8.81 -12.65 -8.75
C MET A 318 -9.11 -14.02 -8.12
N HIS A 319 -9.30 -15.06 -8.95
CA HIS A 319 -9.58 -16.42 -8.53
C HIS A 319 -8.65 -17.41 -9.23
N PHE A 320 -8.33 -18.50 -8.55
CA PHE A 320 -7.50 -19.58 -9.02
C PHE A 320 -7.80 -20.84 -8.18
N PRO A 321 -7.40 -22.05 -8.63
CA PRO A 321 -7.67 -23.26 -7.87
C PRO A 321 -7.19 -23.18 -6.42
N GLY A 322 -8.14 -23.26 -5.47
CA GLY A 322 -7.89 -23.26 -4.03
C GLY A 322 -7.72 -21.88 -3.39
N GLY A 323 -7.90 -20.77 -4.13
CA GLY A 323 -7.72 -19.46 -3.49
C GLY A 323 -8.24 -18.24 -4.26
N LEU A 324 -8.24 -17.10 -3.56
CA LEU A 324 -8.70 -15.81 -4.08
C LEU A 324 -7.74 -14.68 -3.68
N LEU A 325 -7.52 -13.71 -4.58
CA LEU A 325 -6.89 -12.42 -4.26
C LEU A 325 -7.94 -11.40 -3.86
N ILE A 326 -7.71 -10.66 -2.77
CA ILE A 326 -8.62 -9.65 -2.24
C ILE A 326 -7.92 -8.35 -1.88
N GLY A 327 -8.65 -7.26 -1.87
CA GLY A 327 -8.15 -5.94 -1.47
C GLY A 327 -7.06 -5.40 -2.40
N CYS A 328 -6.11 -4.68 -1.83
CA CYS A 328 -5.00 -4.08 -2.58
C CYS A 328 -3.99 -5.10 -3.10
N ASP A 329 -4.04 -6.36 -2.68
CA ASP A 329 -3.27 -7.44 -3.28
C ASP A 329 -3.71 -7.69 -4.73
N ALA A 330 -5.02 -7.57 -4.97
CA ALA A 330 -5.59 -7.54 -6.31
C ALA A 330 -5.60 -6.14 -6.96
N GLY A 331 -5.44 -5.07 -6.19
CA GLY A 331 -5.44 -3.70 -6.71
C GLY A 331 -6.80 -2.99 -6.71
N THR A 332 -7.65 -3.26 -5.73
CA THR A 332 -9.04 -2.74 -5.67
C THR A 332 -9.18 -1.27 -5.24
N LEU A 333 -8.08 -0.53 -5.03
CA LEU A 333 -8.14 0.89 -4.64
C LEU A 333 -8.77 1.76 -5.75
N ASP A 334 -9.71 2.64 -5.37
CA ASP A 334 -10.23 3.68 -6.27
C ASP A 334 -9.36 4.95 -6.20
N PHE A 335 -8.49 5.10 -7.18
CA PHE A 335 -7.59 6.24 -7.27
C PHE A 335 -8.34 7.57 -7.49
N SER A 336 -9.48 7.56 -8.18
CA SER A 336 -10.28 8.78 -8.44
C SER A 336 -10.87 9.37 -7.16
N ARG A 337 -11.11 8.55 -6.15
CA ARG A 337 -11.59 8.95 -4.83
C ARG A 337 -10.47 9.11 -3.80
N ILE A 338 -9.25 8.67 -4.14
CA ILE A 338 -8.11 8.59 -3.20
C ILE A 338 -8.47 7.74 -1.98
N LYS A 339 -9.29 6.70 -2.17
CA LYS A 339 -9.82 5.82 -1.13
C LYS A 339 -9.73 4.36 -1.53
N GLY A 340 -9.36 3.50 -0.59
CA GLY A 340 -9.21 2.07 -0.84
C GLY A 340 -9.71 1.17 0.31
N ILE A 341 -10.05 1.75 1.46
CA ILE A 341 -10.47 0.95 2.63
C ILE A 341 -11.79 0.25 2.34
N HIS A 342 -12.82 1.00 1.93
CA HIS A 342 -14.15 0.47 1.64
C HIS A 342 -14.15 -0.54 0.48
N THR A 343 -13.35 -0.30 -0.56
CA THR A 343 -13.22 -1.21 -1.70
C THR A 343 -12.51 -2.50 -1.32
N ALA A 344 -11.47 -2.42 -0.47
CA ALA A 344 -10.78 -3.58 0.08
C ALA A 344 -11.72 -4.42 0.96
N MET A 345 -12.48 -3.79 1.86
CA MET A 345 -13.49 -4.46 2.67
C MET A 345 -14.52 -5.17 1.80
N LYS A 346 -15.08 -4.49 0.78
CA LYS A 346 -16.08 -5.07 -0.12
C LYS A 346 -15.56 -6.28 -0.87
N SER A 347 -14.34 -6.24 -1.37
CA SER A 347 -13.73 -7.39 -2.06
C SER A 347 -13.61 -8.61 -1.13
N GLY A 348 -13.23 -8.39 0.14
CA GLY A 348 -13.20 -9.43 1.17
C GLY A 348 -14.56 -10.03 1.46
N MET A 349 -15.59 -9.19 1.60
CA MET A 349 -16.97 -9.64 1.82
C MET A 349 -17.51 -10.48 0.66
N LEU A 350 -17.22 -10.10 -0.58
CA LEU A 350 -17.61 -10.86 -1.78
C LEU A 350 -16.89 -12.21 -1.84
N ALA A 351 -15.60 -12.25 -1.54
CA ALA A 351 -14.83 -13.48 -1.47
C ALA A 351 -15.37 -14.42 -0.40
N ALA A 352 -15.67 -13.89 0.78
CA ALA A 352 -16.26 -14.62 1.89
C ALA A 352 -17.60 -15.26 1.49
N SER A 353 -18.49 -14.49 0.87
CA SER A 353 -19.78 -14.99 0.42
C SER A 353 -19.66 -16.11 -0.61
N THR A 354 -18.71 -15.97 -1.55
CA THR A 354 -18.45 -17.00 -2.56
C THR A 354 -17.93 -18.30 -1.94
N VAL A 355 -16.95 -18.20 -1.04
CA VAL A 355 -16.38 -19.36 -0.33
C VAL A 355 -17.43 -20.03 0.56
N ALA A 356 -18.19 -19.23 1.35
CA ALA A 356 -19.23 -19.77 2.22
C ALA A 356 -20.31 -20.54 1.44
N MET A 357 -20.78 -19.98 0.31
CA MET A 357 -21.75 -20.66 -0.56
C MET A 357 -21.20 -21.97 -1.14
N SER A 358 -19.94 -21.96 -1.60
CA SER A 358 -19.29 -23.15 -2.16
C SER A 358 -19.18 -24.26 -1.09
N LEU A 359 -18.62 -23.97 0.07
CA LEU A 359 -18.41 -24.94 1.15
C LEU A 359 -19.72 -25.48 1.71
N ARG A 360 -20.74 -24.63 1.89
CA ARG A 360 -22.09 -25.05 2.32
C ARG A 360 -22.83 -25.86 1.25
N GLY A 361 -22.47 -25.67 -0.02
CA GLY A 361 -22.96 -26.47 -1.14
C GLY A 361 -22.35 -27.86 -1.24
N GLY A 362 -21.47 -28.25 -0.31
CA GLY A 362 -20.83 -29.57 -0.27
C GLY A 362 -19.50 -29.64 -1.04
N ASP A 363 -18.94 -28.50 -1.42
CA ASP A 363 -17.60 -28.46 -2.04
C ASP A 363 -16.52 -28.86 -1.01
N GLU A 364 -15.66 -29.80 -1.38
CA GLU A 364 -14.56 -30.26 -0.52
C GLU A 364 -13.36 -29.28 -0.50
N GLY A 365 -13.40 -28.24 -1.34
CA GLY A 365 -12.35 -27.22 -1.45
C GLY A 365 -11.38 -27.43 -2.62
N GLY A 366 -10.59 -26.41 -2.89
CA GLY A 366 -9.55 -26.45 -3.93
C GLY A 366 -10.03 -26.19 -5.35
N ARG A 367 -11.32 -25.92 -5.55
CA ARG A 367 -11.90 -25.55 -6.85
C ARG A 367 -11.49 -24.12 -7.25
N ASP A 368 -11.55 -23.81 -8.52
CA ASP A 368 -11.45 -22.44 -9.03
C ASP A 368 -12.82 -21.76 -8.93
N LEU A 369 -12.96 -20.76 -8.06
CA LEU A 369 -14.21 -20.10 -7.74
C LEU A 369 -14.47 -18.91 -8.69
N ALA A 370 -14.75 -19.18 -9.96
CA ALA A 370 -15.03 -18.14 -10.95
C ALA A 370 -16.25 -17.26 -10.58
N GLU A 371 -17.17 -17.78 -9.76
CA GLU A 371 -18.33 -17.09 -9.23
C GLU A 371 -17.96 -15.82 -8.43
N TYR A 372 -16.73 -15.75 -7.90
CA TYR A 372 -16.21 -14.53 -7.27
C TYR A 372 -16.08 -13.38 -8.27
N GLN A 373 -15.64 -13.67 -9.50
CA GLN A 373 -15.54 -12.66 -10.56
C GLN A 373 -16.93 -12.13 -10.95
N ASP A 374 -17.93 -13.00 -11.00
CA ASP A 374 -19.31 -12.61 -11.31
C ASP A 374 -19.90 -11.76 -10.19
N ALA A 375 -19.68 -12.14 -8.93
CA ALA A 375 -20.09 -11.37 -7.77
C ALA A 375 -19.43 -9.98 -7.73
N LEU A 376 -18.14 -9.90 -8.08
CA LEU A 376 -17.42 -8.64 -8.19
C LEU A 376 -18.06 -7.76 -9.26
N GLN A 377 -18.28 -8.27 -10.47
CA GLN A 377 -18.82 -7.51 -11.60
C GLN A 377 -20.23 -6.95 -11.33
N GLN A 378 -21.03 -7.64 -10.53
CA GLN A 378 -22.38 -7.21 -10.15
C GLN A 378 -22.39 -6.22 -8.96
N SER A 379 -21.25 -6.01 -8.31
CA SER A 379 -21.15 -5.17 -7.11
C SER A 379 -20.96 -3.69 -7.41
N TRP A 380 -21.27 -2.85 -6.43
CA TRP A 380 -20.95 -1.41 -6.50
C TRP A 380 -19.43 -1.16 -6.61
N LEU A 381 -18.59 -2.08 -6.10
CA LEU A 381 -17.13 -1.98 -6.23
C LEU A 381 -16.70 -1.97 -7.71
N ALA A 382 -17.20 -2.90 -8.51
CA ALA A 382 -16.88 -2.92 -9.95
C ALA A 382 -17.38 -1.67 -10.66
N GLN A 383 -18.60 -1.20 -10.34
CA GLN A 383 -19.15 0.03 -10.91
C GLN A 383 -18.29 1.24 -10.58
N GLU A 384 -17.79 1.30 -9.34
CA GLU A 384 -16.91 2.37 -8.86
C GLU A 384 -15.58 2.38 -9.64
N LEU A 385 -14.90 1.25 -9.73
CA LEU A 385 -13.63 1.12 -10.45
C LEU A 385 -13.78 1.33 -11.97
N GLN A 386 -14.87 0.85 -12.58
CA GLN A 386 -15.15 1.07 -14.01
C GLN A 386 -15.39 2.55 -14.34
N THR A 387 -16.07 3.27 -13.46
CA THR A 387 -16.30 4.71 -13.63
C THR A 387 -14.99 5.50 -13.53
N ALA A 388 -14.06 5.04 -12.70
CA ALA A 388 -12.76 5.68 -12.47
C ALA A 388 -11.66 5.27 -13.47
N ARG A 389 -11.94 4.35 -14.39
CA ARG A 389 -10.92 3.61 -15.17
C ARG A 389 -9.97 4.49 -15.98
N ASN A 390 -10.39 5.66 -16.42
CA ASN A 390 -9.58 6.59 -17.22
C ASN A 390 -8.84 7.63 -16.38
N PHE A 391 -9.19 7.76 -15.09
CA PHE A 391 -8.77 8.88 -14.24
C PHE A 391 -7.24 9.02 -14.16
N GLY A 392 -6.54 7.94 -13.82
CA GLY A 392 -5.08 7.92 -13.71
C GLY A 392 -4.40 8.12 -15.06
N ALA A 393 -4.83 7.39 -16.09
CA ALA A 393 -4.26 7.49 -17.43
C ALA A 393 -4.44 8.89 -18.06
N ALA A 394 -5.54 9.58 -17.76
CA ALA A 394 -5.77 10.95 -18.20
C ALA A 394 -4.78 11.94 -17.54
N LEU A 395 -4.55 11.81 -16.22
CA LEU A 395 -3.57 12.62 -15.51
C LEU A 395 -2.15 12.38 -16.03
N HIS A 396 -1.77 11.12 -16.24
CA HIS A 396 -0.43 10.78 -16.75
C HIS A 396 -0.21 11.33 -18.18
N ARG A 397 -1.23 11.25 -19.03
CA ARG A 397 -1.12 11.64 -20.44
C ARG A 397 -1.17 13.14 -20.65
N PHE A 398 -2.05 13.83 -19.93
CA PHE A 398 -2.37 15.24 -20.16
C PHE A 398 -1.87 16.17 -19.04
N GLY A 399 -1.32 15.62 -17.96
CA GLY A 399 -0.89 16.37 -16.78
C GLY A 399 -2.06 16.80 -15.88
N PRO A 400 -1.76 17.44 -14.73
CA PRO A 400 -2.78 17.75 -13.72
C PRO A 400 -3.87 18.72 -14.20
N TRP A 401 -3.53 19.69 -15.04
CA TRP A 401 -4.50 20.70 -15.51
C TRP A 401 -5.46 20.14 -16.57
N LEU A 402 -4.93 19.68 -17.69
CA LEU A 402 -5.77 19.17 -18.78
C LEU A 402 -6.37 17.81 -18.42
N GLY A 403 -5.63 16.94 -17.73
CA GLY A 403 -6.15 15.67 -17.24
C GLY A 403 -7.22 15.86 -16.17
N GLY A 404 -7.06 16.83 -15.27
CA GLY A 404 -8.09 17.22 -14.30
C GLY A 404 -9.36 17.72 -14.95
N ALA A 405 -9.24 18.62 -15.93
CA ALA A 405 -10.38 19.12 -16.72
C ALA A 405 -11.07 17.99 -17.51
N PHE A 406 -10.29 17.08 -18.10
CA PHE A 406 -10.82 15.90 -18.77
C PHE A 406 -11.62 15.01 -17.80
N ASN A 407 -11.06 14.69 -16.63
CA ASN A 407 -11.72 13.86 -15.62
C ASN A 407 -13.00 14.52 -15.09
N TRP A 408 -12.97 15.83 -14.88
CA TRP A 408 -14.15 16.60 -14.49
C TRP A 408 -15.28 16.51 -15.53
N LEU A 409 -14.95 16.66 -16.82
CA LEU A 409 -15.92 16.59 -17.92
C LEU A 409 -16.42 15.15 -18.10
N GLU A 410 -15.51 14.16 -18.10
CA GLU A 410 -15.84 12.75 -18.26
C GLU A 410 -16.82 12.27 -17.19
N GLN A 411 -16.56 12.56 -15.92
CA GLN A 411 -17.43 12.13 -14.81
C GLN A 411 -18.81 12.76 -14.85
N ARG A 412 -18.96 13.95 -15.43
CA ARG A 412 -20.25 14.61 -15.59
C ARG A 412 -21.04 14.10 -16.81
N LEU A 413 -20.35 13.85 -17.92
CA LEU A 413 -20.99 13.36 -19.14
C LEU A 413 -21.28 11.85 -19.06
N PHE A 414 -20.43 11.08 -18.38
CA PHE A 414 -20.50 9.63 -18.31
C PHE A 414 -20.44 9.12 -16.85
N PRO A 415 -21.49 9.36 -16.04
CA PRO A 415 -21.47 9.07 -14.60
C PRO A 415 -21.39 7.56 -14.26
N ARG A 416 -21.67 6.67 -15.23
CA ARG A 416 -21.59 5.22 -15.03
C ARG A 416 -20.33 4.61 -15.65
N ALA A 417 -20.10 4.83 -16.92
CA ALA A 417 -18.91 4.36 -17.63
C ALA A 417 -18.69 5.18 -18.92
N SER A 418 -17.45 5.54 -19.17
CA SER A 418 -17.04 6.22 -20.40
C SER A 418 -17.16 5.28 -21.61
N PRO A 419 -17.52 5.78 -22.82
CA PRO A 419 -17.54 4.95 -24.03
C PRO A 419 -16.16 4.63 -24.59
N PHE A 420 -15.11 5.26 -24.07
CA PHE A 420 -13.71 5.06 -24.49
C PHE A 420 -12.82 4.65 -23.32
N THR A 421 -11.64 4.14 -23.63
CA THR A 421 -10.66 3.68 -22.67
C THR A 421 -9.30 4.33 -22.93
N LEU A 422 -8.73 4.90 -21.87
CA LEU A 422 -7.33 5.33 -21.83
C LEU A 422 -6.52 4.30 -21.05
N LEU A 423 -5.40 3.86 -21.62
CA LEU A 423 -4.50 2.89 -21.01
C LEU A 423 -3.12 3.51 -20.82
N ASP A 424 -2.49 3.20 -19.70
CA ASP A 424 -1.07 3.43 -19.42
C ASP A 424 -0.35 2.07 -19.45
N LYS A 425 0.38 1.81 -20.53
CA LYS A 425 0.91 0.47 -20.83
C LYS A 425 2.31 0.22 -20.31
N GLU A 426 3.04 1.27 -19.90
CA GLU A 426 4.41 1.12 -19.46
C GLU A 426 4.47 0.90 -17.95
N PRO A 427 5.06 -0.21 -17.47
CA PRO A 427 5.26 -0.44 -16.05
C PRO A 427 6.13 0.65 -15.40
N ASP A 428 5.85 0.94 -14.12
CA ASP A 428 6.50 2.03 -13.39
C ASP A 428 8.03 1.90 -13.32
N TYR A 429 8.56 0.69 -13.17
CA TYR A 429 10.00 0.46 -13.10
C TYR A 429 10.74 0.75 -14.41
N ARG A 430 10.06 0.64 -15.56
CA ARG A 430 10.67 0.89 -16.89
C ARG A 430 10.73 2.37 -17.27
N GLN A 431 10.10 3.25 -16.52
CA GLN A 431 9.96 4.64 -16.91
C GLN A 431 11.17 5.50 -16.53
N LEU A 432 12.13 4.98 -15.74
CA LEU A 432 13.34 5.72 -15.41
C LEU A 432 14.20 5.96 -16.66
N ARG A 433 14.60 7.23 -16.84
CA ARG A 433 15.53 7.65 -17.89
C ARG A 433 16.96 7.44 -17.40
N LEU A 434 17.90 7.38 -18.34
CA LEU A 434 19.34 7.31 -18.01
C LEU A 434 19.73 8.50 -17.12
N ALA A 435 20.51 8.26 -16.08
CA ALA A 435 20.99 9.29 -15.16
C ALA A 435 21.76 10.42 -15.89
N SER A 436 22.53 10.05 -16.93
CA SER A 436 23.26 10.99 -17.78
C SER A 436 22.38 11.94 -18.62
N ARG A 437 21.07 11.62 -18.76
CA ARG A 437 20.09 12.45 -19.47
C ARG A 437 19.17 13.25 -18.55
N CYS A 438 19.39 13.17 -17.24
CA CYS A 438 18.63 13.86 -16.21
C CYS A 438 19.55 14.77 -15.41
N GLN A 439 19.02 15.89 -14.93
CA GLN A 439 19.78 16.74 -14.03
C GLN A 439 19.63 16.19 -12.59
N PRO A 440 20.73 16.08 -11.84
CA PRO A 440 20.68 15.85 -10.40
C PRO A 440 19.85 16.92 -9.71
N ILE A 441 19.16 16.53 -8.64
CA ILE A 441 18.38 17.45 -7.84
C ILE A 441 19.15 17.73 -6.56
N ASP A 442 19.41 19.01 -6.31
CA ASP A 442 20.02 19.45 -5.05
C ASP A 442 18.91 19.76 -4.06
N TYR A 443 18.76 18.90 -3.07
CA TYR A 443 17.77 19.06 -2.01
C TYR A 443 18.31 19.89 -0.85
N PRO A 444 17.54 20.86 -0.32
CA PRO A 444 17.97 21.64 0.83
C PRO A 444 18.15 20.72 2.05
N LYS A 445 19.12 21.06 2.90
CA LYS A 445 19.31 20.37 4.17
C LYS A 445 18.06 20.57 5.05
N PRO A 446 17.62 19.53 5.78
CA PRO A 446 16.52 19.67 6.74
C PRO A 446 16.81 20.73 7.80
N ASP A 447 15.79 21.48 8.19
CA ASP A 447 15.90 22.54 9.21
C ASP A 447 15.71 22.05 10.66
N GLY A 448 15.31 20.78 10.83
CA GLY A 448 15.03 20.18 12.13
C GLY A 448 13.76 20.71 12.81
N ARG A 449 12.91 21.46 12.10
CA ARG A 449 11.65 22.04 12.59
C ARG A 449 10.44 21.60 11.78
N LEU A 450 10.46 21.85 10.48
CA LEU A 450 9.44 21.41 9.54
C LEU A 450 9.95 20.24 8.69
N SER A 451 11.23 20.19 8.41
CA SER A 451 11.87 19.13 7.62
C SER A 451 12.94 18.39 8.43
N PHE A 452 13.08 17.10 8.18
CA PHE A 452 13.93 16.18 8.93
C PHE A 452 14.65 15.22 8.00
N ASP A 453 15.75 14.64 8.46
CA ASP A 453 16.48 13.60 7.74
C ASP A 453 15.75 12.24 7.79
N LYS A 454 16.21 11.29 6.94
CA LYS A 454 15.60 9.96 6.85
C LYS A 454 15.72 9.17 8.15
N LEU A 455 16.87 9.20 8.81
CA LEU A 455 17.11 8.38 10.01
C LEU A 455 16.25 8.84 11.18
N SER A 456 16.18 10.16 11.42
CA SER A 456 15.26 10.74 12.42
C SER A 456 13.79 10.39 12.12
N SER A 457 13.44 10.23 10.85
CA SER A 457 12.09 9.82 10.44
C SER A 457 11.85 8.34 10.68
N VAL A 458 12.80 7.48 10.35
CA VAL A 458 12.72 6.03 10.62
C VAL A 458 12.56 5.72 12.10
N TYR A 459 13.24 6.48 12.96
CA TYR A 459 13.07 6.36 14.42
C TYR A 459 11.59 6.48 14.85
N LEU A 460 10.84 7.41 14.23
CA LEU A 460 9.41 7.61 14.53
C LEU A 460 8.48 6.59 13.86
N ALA A 461 9.01 5.70 13.02
CA ALA A 461 8.25 4.56 12.49
C ALA A 461 8.23 3.39 13.49
N ASN A 462 8.98 3.48 14.60
CA ASN A 462 9.13 2.42 15.59
C ASN A 462 9.44 1.06 14.95
N THR A 463 10.27 1.07 13.89
CA THR A 463 10.63 -0.17 13.21
C THR A 463 11.61 -0.97 14.06
N SER A 464 11.36 -2.25 14.19
CA SER A 464 12.19 -3.18 14.93
C SER A 464 12.42 -4.45 14.13
N HIS A 465 13.67 -4.80 13.93
CA HIS A 465 14.09 -6.04 13.29
C HIS A 465 15.18 -6.69 14.16
N ASP A 466 15.16 -8.00 14.23
CA ASP A 466 16.33 -8.73 14.72
C ASP A 466 17.49 -8.47 13.76
N GLU A 467 18.58 -7.90 14.25
CA GLU A 467 19.74 -7.62 13.41
C GLU A 467 20.45 -8.89 12.94
N ASP A 468 20.29 -9.97 13.66
CA ASP A 468 20.85 -11.28 13.35
C ASP A 468 19.78 -12.23 12.80
N GLN A 469 19.12 -11.82 11.70
CA GLN A 469 18.21 -12.62 10.89
C GLN A 469 18.61 -12.55 9.41
N PRO A 470 18.17 -13.49 8.55
CA PRO A 470 18.40 -13.42 7.12
C PRO A 470 17.83 -12.12 6.53
N CYS A 471 18.61 -11.49 5.64
CA CYS A 471 18.15 -10.27 4.96
C CYS A 471 16.89 -10.57 4.15
N HIS A 472 15.81 -9.83 4.44
CA HIS A 472 14.53 -9.96 3.75
C HIS A 472 14.46 -9.19 2.42
N LEU A 473 15.49 -8.40 2.12
CA LEU A 473 15.66 -7.68 0.85
C LEU A 473 16.67 -8.44 -0.01
N LYS A 474 16.16 -9.40 -0.76
CA LYS A 474 17.01 -10.32 -1.52
C LYS A 474 17.37 -9.73 -2.88
N LEU A 475 18.62 -9.91 -3.29
CA LEU A 475 19.08 -9.59 -4.64
C LEU A 475 19.06 -10.87 -5.48
N GLN A 476 18.52 -10.80 -6.70
CA GLN A 476 18.61 -11.93 -7.64
C GLN A 476 20.05 -12.12 -8.15
N ASP A 477 20.79 -11.02 -8.33
CA ASP A 477 22.22 -10.99 -8.62
C ASP A 477 22.87 -9.82 -7.87
N GLU A 478 23.80 -10.12 -6.97
CA GLU A 478 24.50 -9.14 -6.14
C GLU A 478 25.36 -8.12 -6.93
N ARG A 479 25.70 -8.43 -8.18
CA ARG A 479 26.51 -7.57 -9.04
C ARG A 479 25.71 -6.47 -9.71
N ILE A 480 24.41 -6.69 -9.99
CA ILE A 480 23.54 -5.76 -10.75
C ILE A 480 23.54 -4.34 -10.18
N PRO A 481 23.43 -4.11 -8.87
CA PRO A 481 23.40 -2.75 -8.33
C PRO A 481 24.62 -1.90 -8.73
N VAL A 482 25.79 -2.51 -8.76
CA VAL A 482 27.04 -1.80 -9.06
C VAL A 482 27.37 -1.82 -10.56
N THR A 483 27.18 -2.96 -11.24
CA THR A 483 27.59 -3.10 -12.64
C THR A 483 26.54 -2.61 -13.65
N VAL A 484 25.28 -2.54 -13.26
CA VAL A 484 24.17 -2.13 -14.13
C VAL A 484 23.47 -0.87 -13.61
N ASN A 485 22.93 -0.89 -12.39
CA ASN A 485 22.09 0.19 -11.89
C ASN A 485 22.89 1.47 -11.62
N LEU A 486 24.07 1.36 -11.00
CA LEU A 486 24.91 2.51 -10.67
C LEU A 486 25.33 3.29 -11.92
N PRO A 487 25.93 2.69 -12.98
CA PRO A 487 26.32 3.42 -14.17
C PRO A 487 25.13 3.90 -15.02
N THR A 488 23.98 3.21 -14.96
CA THR A 488 22.84 3.51 -15.82
C THR A 488 21.89 4.52 -15.19
N TRP A 489 21.56 4.35 -13.89
CA TRP A 489 20.55 5.14 -13.16
C TRP A 489 21.08 5.73 -11.85
N ALA A 490 22.41 5.72 -11.63
CA ALA A 490 23.06 6.18 -10.41
C ALA A 490 22.55 5.47 -9.13
N GLU A 491 22.25 4.18 -9.22
CA GLU A 491 21.60 3.34 -8.19
C GLU A 491 20.46 4.09 -7.48
N PRO A 492 19.27 4.08 -8.08
CA PRO A 492 18.15 4.91 -7.60
C PRO A 492 17.57 4.45 -6.25
N ALA A 493 17.92 3.23 -5.79
CA ALA A 493 17.45 2.71 -4.50
C ALA A 493 17.85 3.59 -3.31
N GLN A 494 19.00 4.28 -3.40
CA GLN A 494 19.45 5.25 -2.41
C GLN A 494 18.46 6.42 -2.23
N ARG A 495 17.67 6.73 -3.27
CA ARG A 495 16.75 7.88 -3.31
C ARG A 495 15.29 7.48 -3.15
N TYR A 496 14.82 6.45 -3.84
CA TYR A 496 13.42 6.04 -3.70
C TYR A 496 13.13 5.34 -2.37
N CYS A 497 14.13 4.81 -1.68
CA CYS A 497 13.93 4.23 -0.36
C CYS A 497 13.64 5.35 0.67
N PRO A 498 12.48 5.30 1.37
CA PRO A 498 12.10 6.31 2.35
C PRO A 498 12.80 6.15 3.70
N ALA A 499 13.59 5.09 3.87
CA ALA A 499 14.14 4.66 5.15
C ALA A 499 15.67 4.53 5.17
N GLY A 500 16.38 4.94 4.10
CA GLY A 500 17.85 4.87 4.07
C GLY A 500 18.41 3.44 4.16
N VAL A 501 17.71 2.48 3.54
CA VAL A 501 18.11 1.07 3.57
C VAL A 501 19.26 0.78 2.62
N PHE A 502 19.28 1.43 1.45
CA PHE A 502 20.26 1.15 0.39
C PHE A 502 21.29 2.27 0.30
N GLU A 503 22.57 1.89 0.27
CA GLU A 503 23.68 2.80 0.21
C GLU A 503 24.81 2.22 -0.65
N ILE A 504 25.39 3.02 -1.54
CA ILE A 504 26.60 2.63 -2.26
C ILE A 504 27.79 3.07 -1.41
N ILE A 505 28.58 2.10 -0.99
CA ILE A 505 29.85 2.32 -0.31
C ILE A 505 30.94 2.33 -1.38
N GLU A 506 31.62 3.48 -1.51
CA GLU A 506 32.78 3.62 -2.38
C GLU A 506 34.01 2.95 -1.75
N ALA A 507 35.02 2.63 -2.58
CA ALA A 507 36.29 2.12 -2.11
C ALA A 507 36.99 3.17 -1.23
N GLU A 508 37.47 2.77 -0.06
CA GLU A 508 38.10 3.70 0.92
C GLU A 508 39.43 4.32 0.43
N THR A 509 40.11 3.70 -0.55
CA THR A 509 41.34 4.24 -1.14
C THR A 509 41.41 3.92 -2.63
N PRO A 510 42.03 4.81 -3.46
CA PRO A 510 42.25 4.55 -4.89
C PRO A 510 43.14 3.33 -5.17
N GLU A 511 43.90 2.86 -4.18
CA GLU A 511 44.84 1.75 -4.28
C GLU A 511 44.21 0.40 -3.81
N ALA A 512 43.04 0.45 -3.19
CA ALA A 512 42.32 -0.77 -2.86
C ALA A 512 41.62 -1.32 -4.12
N GLU A 513 41.89 -2.55 -4.49
CA GLU A 513 41.14 -3.30 -5.53
C GLU A 513 39.65 -3.47 -5.21
N SER A 514 39.15 -2.77 -4.19
CA SER A 514 37.76 -2.86 -3.76
C SER A 514 36.83 -2.07 -4.67
N GLN A 515 36.01 -2.76 -5.42
CA GLN A 515 34.94 -2.14 -6.22
C GLN A 515 33.85 -1.56 -5.30
N PRO A 516 33.10 -0.53 -5.75
CA PRO A 516 31.91 -0.07 -5.03
C PRO A 516 30.99 -1.25 -4.72
N ARG A 517 30.31 -1.21 -3.58
CA ARG A 517 29.36 -2.25 -3.19
C ARG A 517 28.03 -1.64 -2.71
N LEU A 518 26.94 -2.36 -2.93
CA LEU A 518 25.68 -2.02 -2.30
C LEU A 518 25.67 -2.52 -0.85
N GLN A 519 25.41 -1.63 0.09
CA GLN A 519 25.11 -1.97 1.47
C GLN A 519 23.60 -1.93 1.69
N ILE A 520 23.05 -2.94 2.36
CA ILE A 520 21.65 -3.04 2.70
C ILE A 520 21.50 -2.98 4.22
N ASN A 521 21.01 -1.85 4.72
CA ASN A 521 20.73 -1.60 6.13
C ASN A 521 19.30 -2.09 6.45
N ALA A 522 19.10 -3.41 6.44
CA ALA A 522 17.77 -4.03 6.51
C ALA A 522 17.00 -3.68 7.80
N ALA A 523 17.70 -3.39 8.90
CA ALA A 523 17.11 -2.97 10.17
C ALA A 523 16.28 -1.66 10.06
N ASN A 524 16.59 -0.80 9.09
CA ASN A 524 15.85 0.44 8.84
C ASN A 524 14.56 0.23 8.03
N CYS A 525 14.32 -0.98 7.52
CA CYS A 525 13.21 -1.23 6.59
C CYS A 525 11.84 -1.04 7.26
N ILE A 526 11.01 -0.18 6.68
CA ILE A 526 9.63 0.09 7.13
C ILE A 526 8.58 -0.65 6.29
N HIS A 527 8.98 -1.67 5.56
CA HIS A 527 8.10 -2.54 4.75
C HIS A 527 7.27 -1.81 3.68
N CYS A 528 7.76 -0.69 3.15
CA CYS A 528 7.03 0.10 2.16
C CYS A 528 6.94 -0.57 0.78
N LYS A 529 7.80 -1.53 0.48
CA LYS A 529 7.90 -2.29 -0.78
C LYS A 529 8.25 -1.47 -2.03
N THR A 530 8.65 -0.22 -1.89
CA THR A 530 9.02 0.63 -3.05
C THR A 530 10.18 0.05 -3.85
N CYS A 531 11.16 -0.56 -3.18
CA CYS A 531 12.31 -1.19 -3.84
C CYS A 531 11.91 -2.36 -4.74
N ASP A 532 11.02 -3.22 -4.28
CA ASP A 532 10.47 -4.35 -5.01
C ASP A 532 9.65 -3.91 -6.26
N ILE A 533 9.08 -2.69 -6.23
CA ILE A 533 8.25 -2.15 -7.31
C ILE A 533 9.07 -1.31 -8.29
N LYS A 534 9.96 -0.44 -7.79
CA LYS A 534 10.60 0.62 -8.59
C LYS A 534 11.99 0.27 -9.09
N ASP A 535 12.61 -0.79 -8.59
CA ASP A 535 13.95 -1.19 -9.09
C ASP A 535 13.91 -1.42 -10.60
N PRO A 536 14.70 -0.62 -11.41
CA PRO A 536 14.62 -0.69 -12.86
C PRO A 536 15.09 -2.03 -13.44
N SER A 537 15.94 -2.74 -12.73
CA SER A 537 16.40 -4.08 -13.09
C SER A 537 15.54 -5.19 -12.53
N GLN A 538 14.57 -4.88 -11.65
CA GLN A 538 13.75 -5.84 -10.89
C GLN A 538 14.60 -6.87 -10.14
N ASN A 539 15.79 -6.45 -9.69
CA ASN A 539 16.75 -7.29 -9.00
C ASN A 539 16.44 -7.42 -7.50
N ILE A 540 15.80 -6.41 -6.90
CA ILE A 540 15.47 -6.40 -5.48
C ILE A 540 14.12 -7.10 -5.28
N VAL A 541 14.10 -8.17 -4.50
CA VAL A 541 12.89 -8.91 -4.13
C VAL A 541 12.64 -8.77 -2.63
N TRP A 542 11.54 -8.12 -2.27
CA TRP A 542 11.10 -8.04 -0.88
C TRP A 542 10.45 -9.36 -0.46
N THR A 543 10.93 -9.96 0.61
CA THR A 543 10.32 -11.14 1.27
C THR A 543 9.91 -10.77 2.70
N PRO A 544 8.94 -11.43 3.34
CA PRO A 544 8.65 -11.15 4.74
C PRO A 544 9.88 -11.47 5.61
N PRO A 545 10.28 -10.56 6.51
CA PRO A 545 11.25 -10.88 7.57
C PRO A 545 10.61 -11.80 8.59
N GLN A 546 11.36 -12.15 9.63
CA GLN A 546 10.85 -12.86 10.79
C GLN A 546 9.56 -12.20 11.29
N GLY A 547 8.55 -13.00 11.61
CA GLY A 547 7.26 -12.52 12.07
C GLY A 547 7.38 -11.66 13.34
N GLY A 548 6.53 -10.66 13.47
CA GLY A 548 6.60 -9.66 14.54
C GLY A 548 7.58 -8.51 14.27
N SER A 549 8.48 -8.64 13.27
CA SER A 549 9.40 -7.57 12.87
C SER A 549 8.72 -6.51 12.01
N GLY A 550 9.31 -5.32 11.99
CA GLY A 550 8.92 -4.21 11.12
C GLY A 550 8.41 -2.97 11.87
N PRO A 551 7.75 -2.04 11.17
CA PRO A 551 7.27 -0.81 11.78
C PRO A 551 6.10 -1.07 12.73
N ASN A 552 5.95 -0.18 13.72
CA ASN A 552 4.77 -0.15 14.58
C ASN A 552 4.20 1.27 14.57
N TYR A 553 3.08 1.46 13.88
CA TYR A 553 2.43 2.75 13.69
C TYR A 553 1.29 2.95 14.68
N PRO A 554 1.51 3.63 15.82
CA PRO A 554 0.41 4.01 16.70
C PRO A 554 -0.41 5.11 16.04
N ASN A 555 -1.71 4.95 15.97
CA ASN A 555 -2.69 5.97 15.50
C ASN A 555 -2.49 6.49 14.05
N MET A 556 -1.82 5.72 13.16
CA MET A 556 -1.56 6.11 11.79
C MET A 556 -2.57 5.54 10.79
#